data_26c1f25936209b1b8f2b156b8a1bde64
#
_entry.id   26c1f25936209b1b8f2b156b8a1bde64
#
_cell.length_a   1.000
_cell.length_b   1.000
_cell.length_c   1.000
_cell.angle_alpha   90.00
_cell.angle_beta   90.00
_cell.angle_gamma   90.00
#
_symmetry.space_group_name_H-M   'P 1'
#
loop_
_entity.id
_entity.type
_entity.pdbx_description
1 polymer ?
#
loop_
_entity_poly.entity_id
_entity_poly.type
_entity_poly.pdbx_seq_one_letter_code
_entity_poly.pdbx_strand_id
1 'polypeptide(L)'
;MMKLGHLSKTALCVLGASACLNVSAQVQLVKNGKSKAAIVLEDDTRVNRTAANILQLFIQRISDSQLPVVSGKEARKGDILIGGQAPAGVTEDGYSLSTAGGILKISGNANGVVYGAVSLLEDYLGVDYWGENEYSLKQTDNISLPLIEKIDNPAFRYRQTQCYAMRSDSIYKWWNRLEEPAEAFAAGYWVHTFDKLLPSAVYGEKHPEYYSFFNGKRHPGKASQWCLSNPEVFEIVAQRIDSIFKANPEQKLICVSQNDGNYTNCTCPDCKKIDDEEGALSGSVIHFVNKLAARFPDKEFATLAYLYTMNPPKHVKPLPNVVIMLCDIDCEREVSLKENGSGQYFMKALEGWSKISDNLFVWDYGINFDGMMSPFPNLHILQDNIRIFRDHHVKMHFSQIGGSYCGDFAELRAYLVSKLMWNPDADVDALMKHFLNGYYGKAGTYLYPVSYTHLRAHETAAN
;
A
#
# COMPACT_ATOMS: atom_id res chain seq x y z
N MET A 1 -73.05 35.78 -10.43
CA MET A 1 -72.92 35.68 -11.90
C MET A 1 -71.59 35.15 -12.22
N MET A 2 -71.55 34.15 -13.11
CA MET A 2 -70.49 33.47 -13.85
C MET A 2 -69.79 32.30 -13.19
N LYS A 3 -70.30 31.21 -13.48
CA LYS A 3 -70.00 29.98 -14.24
C LYS A 3 -68.68 29.25 -13.89
N LEU A 4 -68.92 28.08 -13.22
CA LEU A 4 -67.97 26.96 -13.13
C LEU A 4 -67.57 26.44 -14.51
N GLY A 5 -66.26 26.17 -14.66
CA GLY A 5 -65.72 25.40 -15.75
C GLY A 5 -65.13 24.10 -15.21
N HIS A 6 -65.73 22.97 -15.60
CA HIS A 6 -65.21 21.63 -15.36
C HIS A 6 -63.94 21.39 -16.19
N LEU A 7 -62.88 20.96 -15.53
CA LEU A 7 -61.70 20.35 -16.23
C LEU A 7 -61.63 18.88 -15.84
N SER A 8 -61.80 18.09 -16.86
CA SER A 8 -61.71 16.64 -16.89
C SER A 8 -60.30 16.15 -16.45
N LYS A 9 -60.27 15.24 -15.48
CA LYS A 9 -59.03 14.48 -15.14
C LYS A 9 -58.94 13.27 -16.05
N THR A 10 -58.07 13.38 -17.07
CA THR A 10 -57.63 12.22 -17.86
C THR A 10 -56.43 11.59 -17.14
N ALA A 11 -56.61 10.45 -16.50
CA ALA A 11 -55.54 9.66 -15.92
C ALA A 11 -54.77 8.97 -17.05
N LEU A 12 -53.53 9.39 -17.30
CA LEU A 12 -52.61 8.72 -18.21
C LEU A 12 -51.91 7.58 -17.44
N CYS A 13 -52.42 6.34 -17.62
CA CYS A 13 -51.68 5.14 -17.19
C CYS A 13 -50.43 4.99 -18.05
N VAL A 14 -49.24 5.36 -17.55
CA VAL A 14 -47.98 4.98 -18.12
C VAL A 14 -47.68 3.54 -17.67
N LEU A 15 -47.94 2.59 -18.55
CA LEU A 15 -47.42 1.23 -18.43
C LEU A 15 -45.90 1.29 -18.58
N GLY A 16 -45.20 1.30 -17.48
CA GLY A 16 -43.76 1.10 -17.43
C GLY A 16 -43.43 -0.34 -17.84
N ALA A 17 -43.13 -0.54 -19.10
CA ALA A 17 -42.46 -1.77 -19.54
C ALA A 17 -41.04 -1.77 -18.93
N SER A 18 -40.83 -2.51 -17.85
CA SER A 18 -39.49 -2.89 -17.40
C SER A 18 -38.90 -3.79 -18.49
N ALA A 19 -38.19 -3.18 -19.44
CA ALA A 19 -37.29 -3.89 -20.30
C ALA A 19 -36.18 -4.47 -19.41
N CYS A 20 -36.31 -5.71 -18.97
CA CYS A 20 -35.18 -6.52 -18.56
C CYS A 20 -34.22 -6.58 -19.77
N LEU A 21 -33.23 -5.68 -19.79
CA LEU A 21 -32.07 -5.82 -20.64
C LEU A 21 -31.41 -7.14 -20.23
N ASN A 22 -31.69 -8.21 -20.99
CA ASN A 22 -30.90 -9.43 -20.97
C ASN A 22 -29.50 -9.02 -21.44
N VAL A 23 -28.63 -8.63 -20.53
CA VAL A 23 -27.20 -8.50 -20.80
C VAL A 23 -26.72 -9.90 -21.12
N SER A 24 -26.60 -10.18 -22.39
CA SER A 24 -26.08 -11.47 -22.88
C SER A 24 -24.69 -11.64 -22.29
N ALA A 25 -24.48 -12.74 -21.55
CA ALA A 25 -23.16 -13.09 -21.04
C ALA A 25 -22.15 -13.14 -22.19
N GLN A 26 -21.07 -12.36 -22.08
CA GLN A 26 -20.08 -12.25 -23.16
C GLN A 26 -19.03 -13.36 -23.11
N VAL A 27 -18.69 -13.87 -21.91
CA VAL A 27 -17.69 -14.92 -21.73
C VAL A 27 -18.24 -15.99 -20.79
N GLN A 28 -18.34 -17.24 -21.29
CA GLN A 28 -18.79 -18.38 -20.52
C GLN A 28 -17.60 -19.23 -20.09
N LEU A 29 -17.25 -19.19 -18.80
CA LEU A 29 -16.12 -19.93 -18.23
C LEU A 29 -16.47 -21.38 -17.89
N VAL A 30 -17.61 -21.59 -17.22
CA VAL A 30 -18.10 -22.91 -16.81
C VAL A 30 -19.59 -23.03 -17.16
N LYS A 31 -20.02 -24.18 -17.68
CA LYS A 31 -21.41 -24.49 -17.98
C LYS A 31 -21.76 -25.91 -17.55
N ASN A 32 -22.77 -26.04 -16.67
CA ASN A 32 -23.22 -27.30 -16.10
C ASN A 32 -22.06 -28.13 -15.51
N GLY A 33 -21.21 -27.46 -14.68
CA GLY A 33 -20.07 -28.07 -14.04
C GLY A 33 -18.92 -28.50 -14.99
N LYS A 34 -18.93 -28.02 -16.24
CA LYS A 34 -17.88 -28.36 -17.22
C LYS A 34 -17.15 -27.09 -17.67
N SER A 35 -15.81 -27.13 -17.63
CA SER A 35 -14.97 -26.07 -18.17
C SER A 35 -15.31 -25.81 -19.64
N LYS A 36 -15.45 -24.54 -20.02
CA LYS A 36 -15.65 -24.04 -21.39
C LYS A 36 -14.49 -23.13 -21.82
N ALA A 37 -13.59 -22.80 -20.91
CA ALA A 37 -12.51 -21.88 -21.09
C ALA A 37 -11.18 -22.54 -20.72
N ALA A 38 -10.09 -21.98 -21.26
CA ALA A 38 -8.73 -22.14 -20.74
C ALA A 38 -8.24 -20.80 -20.17
N ILE A 39 -7.28 -20.86 -19.25
CA ILE A 39 -6.47 -19.73 -18.83
C ILE A 39 -5.21 -19.74 -19.69
N VAL A 40 -5.07 -18.75 -20.55
CA VAL A 40 -3.97 -18.63 -21.51
C VAL A 40 -2.99 -17.57 -20.99
N LEU A 41 -1.72 -17.95 -20.84
CA LEU A 41 -0.66 -17.00 -20.50
C LEU A 41 -0.06 -16.43 -21.78
N GLU A 42 -0.12 -15.11 -21.98
CA GLU A 42 0.54 -14.44 -23.11
C GLU A 42 2.06 -14.57 -22.97
N ASP A 43 2.56 -14.30 -21.72
CA ASP A 43 3.96 -14.49 -21.32
C ASP A 43 4.00 -15.37 -20.07
N ASP A 44 4.96 -16.28 -20.01
CA ASP A 44 5.13 -17.23 -18.91
C ASP A 44 5.98 -16.64 -17.77
N THR A 45 5.52 -15.50 -17.24
CA THR A 45 6.17 -14.83 -16.10
C THR A 45 5.66 -15.36 -14.76
N ARG A 46 6.43 -15.16 -13.69
CA ARG A 46 6.01 -15.49 -12.33
C ARG A 46 4.70 -14.82 -11.95
N VAL A 47 4.52 -13.55 -12.32
CA VAL A 47 3.33 -12.75 -12.01
C VAL A 47 2.10 -13.31 -12.72
N ASN A 48 2.19 -13.61 -14.03
CA ASN A 48 1.11 -14.19 -14.81
C ASN A 48 0.73 -15.58 -14.29
N ARG A 49 1.71 -16.42 -13.93
CA ARG A 49 1.45 -17.73 -13.29
C ARG A 49 0.73 -17.59 -11.95
N THR A 50 1.11 -16.60 -11.12
CA THR A 50 0.44 -16.34 -9.85
C THR A 50 -1.02 -15.98 -10.07
N ALA A 51 -1.32 -15.07 -11.00
CA ALA A 51 -2.68 -14.70 -11.37
C ALA A 51 -3.50 -15.90 -11.86
N ALA A 52 -2.92 -16.71 -12.76
CA ALA A 52 -3.56 -17.91 -13.27
C ALA A 52 -3.87 -18.94 -12.18
N ASN A 53 -2.94 -19.18 -11.28
CA ASN A 53 -3.10 -20.14 -10.17
C ASN A 53 -4.21 -19.70 -9.21
N ILE A 54 -4.28 -18.40 -8.88
CA ILE A 54 -5.35 -17.86 -8.03
C ILE A 54 -6.70 -18.02 -8.71
N LEU A 55 -6.82 -17.66 -9.98
CA LEU A 55 -8.06 -17.85 -10.74
C LEU A 55 -8.47 -19.31 -10.84
N GLN A 56 -7.55 -20.20 -11.22
CA GLN A 56 -7.81 -21.64 -11.34
C GLN A 56 -8.31 -22.21 -10.02
N LEU A 57 -7.65 -21.85 -8.90
CA LEU A 57 -8.01 -22.31 -7.57
C LEU A 57 -9.44 -21.91 -7.19
N PHE A 58 -9.78 -20.62 -7.33
CA PHE A 58 -11.09 -20.13 -6.90
C PHE A 58 -12.21 -20.50 -7.86
N ILE A 59 -11.98 -20.54 -9.17
CA ILE A 59 -12.97 -21.04 -10.14
C ILE A 59 -13.28 -22.51 -9.86
N GLN A 60 -12.27 -23.31 -9.50
CA GLN A 60 -12.49 -24.70 -9.10
C GLN A 60 -13.29 -24.79 -7.80
N ARG A 61 -13.00 -23.96 -6.79
CA ARG A 61 -13.77 -23.92 -5.54
C ARG A 61 -15.22 -23.49 -5.75
N ILE A 62 -15.48 -22.60 -6.71
CA ILE A 62 -16.83 -22.13 -7.05
C ILE A 62 -17.62 -23.21 -7.80
N SER A 63 -17.00 -23.97 -8.72
CA SER A 63 -17.74 -24.75 -9.74
C SER A 63 -17.38 -26.23 -9.81
N ASP A 64 -16.47 -26.71 -8.95
CA ASP A 64 -15.83 -28.04 -9.02
C ASP A 64 -15.19 -28.35 -10.40
N SER A 65 -15.01 -27.31 -11.23
CA SER A 65 -14.48 -27.43 -12.60
C SER A 65 -13.11 -26.76 -12.70
N GLN A 66 -12.09 -27.51 -13.09
CA GLN A 66 -10.74 -26.98 -13.27
C GLN A 66 -10.55 -26.46 -14.69
N LEU A 67 -10.20 -25.19 -14.86
CA LEU A 67 -9.78 -24.60 -16.12
C LEU A 67 -8.32 -24.96 -16.39
N PRO A 68 -7.97 -25.49 -17.59
CA PRO A 68 -6.58 -25.74 -17.94
C PRO A 68 -5.80 -24.42 -18.05
N VAL A 69 -4.59 -24.39 -17.53
CA VAL A 69 -3.62 -23.29 -17.73
C VAL A 69 -2.68 -23.68 -18.85
N VAL A 70 -2.58 -22.84 -19.88
CA VAL A 70 -1.77 -23.08 -21.08
C VAL A 70 -0.92 -21.85 -21.43
N SER A 71 0.25 -22.07 -22.02
CA SER A 71 1.13 -21.02 -22.55
C SER A 71 1.49 -21.30 -24.01
N GLY A 72 1.91 -20.27 -24.75
CA GLY A 72 2.35 -20.40 -26.14
C GLY A 72 1.21 -20.76 -27.14
N LYS A 73 -0.04 -20.47 -26.79
CA LYS A 73 -1.22 -20.63 -27.65
C LYS A 73 -2.00 -19.32 -27.72
N GLU A 74 -2.68 -19.11 -28.85
CA GLU A 74 -3.62 -18.00 -28.97
C GLU A 74 -4.90 -18.29 -28.16
N ALA A 75 -5.38 -17.27 -27.44
CA ALA A 75 -6.65 -17.34 -26.72
C ALA A 75 -7.82 -17.38 -27.71
N ARG A 76 -8.79 -18.24 -27.44
CA ARG A 76 -10.00 -18.39 -28.23
C ARG A 76 -11.17 -17.68 -27.54
N LYS A 77 -12.22 -17.42 -28.29
CA LYS A 77 -13.47 -16.91 -27.71
C LYS A 77 -13.94 -17.82 -26.57
N GLY A 78 -14.17 -17.21 -25.40
CA GLY A 78 -14.50 -17.91 -24.18
C GLY A 78 -13.33 -18.06 -23.19
N ASP A 79 -12.08 -17.93 -23.63
CA ASP A 79 -10.89 -18.09 -22.79
C ASP A 79 -10.61 -16.85 -21.93
N ILE A 80 -9.75 -17.04 -20.92
CA ILE A 80 -9.13 -15.99 -20.13
C ILE A 80 -7.69 -15.81 -20.64
N LEU A 81 -7.36 -14.61 -21.11
CA LEU A 81 -5.99 -14.22 -21.50
C LEU A 81 -5.35 -13.39 -20.40
N ILE A 82 -4.21 -13.84 -19.89
CA ILE A 82 -3.47 -13.20 -18.81
C ILE A 82 -2.13 -12.68 -19.33
N GLY A 83 -1.86 -11.39 -19.10
CA GLY A 83 -0.62 -10.74 -19.45
C GLY A 83 -0.74 -9.79 -20.62
N GLY A 84 0.40 -9.57 -21.30
CA GLY A 84 0.53 -8.64 -22.40
C GLY A 84 0.59 -7.17 -21.96
N GLN A 85 0.75 -6.31 -22.96
CA GLN A 85 0.87 -4.88 -22.70
C GLN A 85 -0.41 -4.31 -22.09
N ALA A 86 -0.25 -3.60 -20.96
CA ALA A 86 -1.34 -2.87 -20.35
C ALA A 86 -1.77 -1.69 -21.25
N PRO A 87 -3.08 -1.39 -21.36
CA PRO A 87 -3.55 -0.25 -22.12
C PRO A 87 -3.10 1.09 -21.53
N ALA A 88 -3.15 2.13 -22.34
CA ALA A 88 -2.87 3.50 -21.87
C ALA A 88 -3.77 3.87 -20.69
N GLY A 89 -3.21 4.54 -19.69
CA GLY A 89 -3.91 4.92 -18.46
C GLY A 89 -3.76 3.92 -17.30
N VAL A 90 -3.17 2.74 -17.51
CA VAL A 90 -2.79 1.83 -16.43
C VAL A 90 -1.44 2.27 -15.86
N THR A 91 -1.43 2.60 -14.56
CA THR A 91 -0.22 3.03 -13.83
C THR A 91 0.57 1.82 -13.30
N GLU A 92 1.65 2.07 -12.55
CA GLU A 92 2.36 1.02 -11.82
C GLU A 92 1.40 0.30 -10.87
N ASP A 93 1.43 -1.03 -10.86
CA ASP A 93 0.48 -1.90 -10.14
C ASP A 93 -1.00 -1.78 -10.57
N GLY A 94 -1.32 -0.89 -11.50
CA GLY A 94 -2.65 -0.83 -12.09
C GLY A 94 -2.94 -2.03 -13.01
N TYR A 95 -4.22 -2.25 -13.29
CA TYR A 95 -4.69 -3.32 -14.17
C TYR A 95 -5.86 -2.89 -15.05
N SER A 96 -6.11 -3.70 -16.08
CA SER A 96 -7.35 -3.63 -16.85
C SER A 96 -8.01 -5.00 -16.97
N LEU A 97 -9.35 -4.99 -16.98
CA LEU A 97 -10.20 -6.12 -17.28
C LEU A 97 -11.04 -5.75 -18.50
N SER A 98 -11.06 -6.60 -19.53
CA SER A 98 -11.89 -6.42 -20.71
C SER A 98 -12.46 -7.76 -21.18
N THR A 99 -13.74 -7.78 -21.53
CA THR A 99 -14.39 -8.95 -22.18
C THR A 99 -14.68 -8.67 -23.66
N ALA A 100 -14.09 -7.65 -24.25
CA ALA A 100 -14.24 -7.31 -25.65
C ALA A 100 -13.85 -8.50 -26.56
N GLY A 101 -14.60 -8.72 -27.63
CA GLY A 101 -14.38 -9.84 -28.55
C GLY A 101 -14.72 -11.22 -27.99
N GLY A 102 -15.27 -11.29 -26.75
CA GLY A 102 -15.66 -12.56 -26.11
C GLY A 102 -14.49 -13.32 -25.49
N ILE A 103 -13.37 -12.67 -25.21
CA ILE A 103 -12.22 -13.15 -24.45
C ILE A 103 -12.11 -12.28 -23.21
N LEU A 104 -11.96 -12.88 -22.02
CA LEU A 104 -11.59 -12.10 -20.85
C LEU A 104 -10.10 -11.81 -20.90
N LYS A 105 -9.71 -10.55 -21.10
CA LYS A 105 -8.33 -10.13 -21.02
C LYS A 105 -8.05 -9.48 -19.67
N ILE A 106 -6.98 -9.94 -18.99
CA ILE A 106 -6.43 -9.37 -17.74
C ILE A 106 -5.02 -8.92 -18.04
N SER A 107 -4.78 -7.61 -18.05
CA SER A 107 -3.45 -7.03 -18.25
C SER A 107 -3.15 -6.00 -17.18
N GLY A 108 -1.86 -5.74 -16.91
CA GLY A 108 -1.46 -4.82 -15.88
C GLY A 108 0.06 -4.60 -15.86
N ASN A 109 0.49 -3.57 -15.14
CA ASN A 109 1.89 -3.28 -14.92
C ASN A 109 2.34 -3.86 -13.57
N ALA A 110 3.60 -4.25 -13.46
CA ALA A 110 4.17 -4.86 -12.25
C ALA A 110 3.28 -6.01 -11.69
N ASN A 111 2.72 -5.88 -10.49
CA ASN A 111 1.83 -6.87 -9.88
C ASN A 111 0.36 -6.72 -10.32
N GLY A 112 0.03 -5.70 -11.10
CA GLY A 112 -1.34 -5.36 -11.51
C GLY A 112 -2.13 -6.51 -12.11
N VAL A 113 -1.48 -7.41 -12.84
CA VAL A 113 -2.13 -8.60 -13.42
C VAL A 113 -2.74 -9.49 -12.32
N VAL A 114 -2.02 -9.68 -11.19
CA VAL A 114 -2.54 -10.46 -10.05
C VAL A 114 -3.71 -9.72 -9.39
N TYR A 115 -3.60 -8.41 -9.24
CA TYR A 115 -4.67 -7.59 -8.68
C TYR A 115 -5.91 -7.56 -9.57
N GLY A 116 -5.74 -7.60 -10.89
CA GLY A 116 -6.83 -7.78 -11.85
C GLY A 116 -7.54 -9.13 -11.70
N ALA A 117 -6.78 -10.21 -11.50
CA ALA A 117 -7.33 -11.53 -11.23
C ALA A 117 -8.13 -11.56 -9.91
N VAL A 118 -7.60 -10.97 -8.85
CA VAL A 118 -8.31 -10.82 -7.57
C VAL A 118 -9.57 -9.99 -7.75
N SER A 119 -9.50 -8.84 -8.44
CA SER A 119 -10.65 -7.99 -8.68
C SER A 119 -11.75 -8.71 -9.47
N LEU A 120 -11.39 -9.56 -10.43
CA LEU A 120 -12.38 -10.40 -11.12
C LEU A 120 -13.11 -11.33 -10.14
N LEU A 121 -12.39 -11.94 -9.20
CA LEU A 121 -12.98 -12.83 -8.20
C LEU A 121 -13.88 -12.08 -7.23
N GLU A 122 -13.43 -10.92 -6.74
CA GLU A 122 -14.20 -10.08 -5.81
C GLU A 122 -15.45 -9.49 -6.50
N ASP A 123 -15.26 -8.74 -7.58
CA ASP A 123 -16.30 -7.87 -8.15
C ASP A 123 -17.34 -8.63 -8.98
N TYR A 124 -16.94 -9.76 -9.59
CA TYR A 124 -17.78 -10.46 -10.56
C TYR A 124 -18.11 -11.91 -10.20
N LEU A 125 -17.29 -12.55 -9.35
CA LEU A 125 -17.53 -13.95 -8.96
C LEU A 125 -17.94 -14.08 -7.48
N GLY A 126 -18.00 -12.98 -6.73
CA GLY A 126 -18.50 -12.94 -5.36
C GLY A 126 -17.63 -13.75 -4.38
N VAL A 127 -16.32 -13.69 -4.56
CA VAL A 127 -15.36 -14.29 -3.64
C VAL A 127 -14.81 -13.20 -2.73
N ASP A 128 -14.92 -13.38 -1.43
CA ASP A 128 -14.30 -12.51 -0.44
C ASP A 128 -13.25 -13.27 0.36
N TYR A 129 -12.14 -12.61 0.69
CA TYR A 129 -11.06 -13.18 1.48
C TYR A 129 -10.81 -12.31 2.71
N TRP A 130 -11.18 -12.81 3.89
CA TRP A 130 -11.33 -12.04 5.12
C TRP A 130 -10.11 -12.04 6.02
N GLY A 131 -9.41 -13.16 6.10
CA GLY A 131 -8.29 -13.39 6.99
C GLY A 131 -7.42 -14.54 6.48
N GLU A 132 -6.49 -15.01 7.30
CA GLU A 132 -5.64 -16.15 6.97
C GLU A 132 -6.48 -17.42 6.71
N ASN A 133 -6.49 -17.88 5.46
CA ASN A 133 -7.32 -19.00 4.97
C ASN A 133 -8.84 -18.86 5.20
N GLU A 134 -9.31 -17.67 5.56
CA GLU A 134 -10.73 -17.38 5.79
C GLU A 134 -11.32 -16.65 4.59
N TYR A 135 -12.22 -17.29 3.87
CA TYR A 135 -12.87 -16.73 2.69
C TYR A 135 -14.33 -17.19 2.59
N SER A 136 -15.12 -16.44 1.83
CA SER A 136 -16.48 -16.81 1.46
C SER A 136 -16.66 -16.80 -0.04
N LEU A 137 -17.47 -17.72 -0.54
CA LEU A 137 -17.89 -17.81 -1.94
C LEU A 137 -19.23 -18.55 -2.04
N LYS A 138 -19.90 -18.36 -3.18
CA LYS A 138 -21.10 -19.10 -3.49
C LYS A 138 -20.79 -20.13 -4.58
N GLN A 139 -21.06 -21.40 -4.31
CA GLN A 139 -20.91 -22.46 -5.31
C GLN A 139 -21.97 -22.35 -6.41
N THR A 140 -21.53 -22.58 -7.65
CA THR A 140 -22.41 -22.65 -8.83
C THR A 140 -21.73 -23.48 -9.92
N ASP A 141 -22.52 -24.25 -10.64
CA ASP A 141 -22.09 -25.03 -11.81
C ASP A 141 -22.05 -24.20 -13.11
N ASN A 142 -22.43 -22.93 -13.06
CA ASN A 142 -22.42 -22.01 -14.20
C ASN A 142 -21.70 -20.70 -13.84
N ILE A 143 -20.62 -20.39 -14.56
CA ILE A 143 -19.89 -19.12 -14.45
C ILE A 143 -19.90 -18.43 -15.80
N SER A 144 -20.49 -17.24 -15.84
CA SER A 144 -20.51 -16.38 -17.02
C SER A 144 -20.26 -14.92 -16.64
N LEU A 145 -19.51 -14.22 -17.46
CA LEU A 145 -19.13 -12.84 -17.24
C LEU A 145 -19.95 -11.90 -18.14
N PRO A 146 -20.33 -10.72 -17.63
CA PRO A 146 -20.96 -9.69 -18.43
C PRO A 146 -19.94 -9.00 -19.35
N LEU A 147 -20.37 -7.94 -20.04
CA LEU A 147 -19.45 -6.97 -20.63
C LEU A 147 -18.68 -6.27 -19.51
N ILE A 148 -17.36 -6.35 -19.57
CA ILE A 148 -16.44 -5.70 -18.64
C ILE A 148 -15.49 -4.84 -19.46
N GLU A 149 -15.37 -3.57 -19.07
CA GLU A 149 -14.33 -2.63 -19.47
C GLU A 149 -13.94 -1.85 -18.24
N LYS A 150 -12.83 -2.21 -17.62
CA LYS A 150 -12.37 -1.63 -16.36
C LYS A 150 -10.87 -1.35 -16.42
N ILE A 151 -10.48 -0.15 -16.06
CA ILE A 151 -9.11 0.21 -15.67
C ILE A 151 -9.18 0.61 -14.20
N ASP A 152 -8.25 0.12 -13.40
CA ASP A 152 -8.17 0.43 -11.99
C ASP A 152 -6.70 0.59 -11.56
N ASN A 153 -6.43 1.63 -10.79
CA ASN A 153 -5.09 2.05 -10.40
C ASN A 153 -5.04 2.33 -8.90
N PRO A 154 -3.97 1.93 -8.21
CA PRO A 154 -3.81 2.27 -6.81
C PRO A 154 -3.47 3.74 -6.60
N ALA A 155 -3.91 4.31 -5.48
CA ALA A 155 -3.50 5.65 -5.07
C ALA A 155 -2.03 5.70 -4.63
N PHE A 156 -1.53 4.61 -4.05
CA PHE A 156 -0.13 4.48 -3.62
C PHE A 156 0.54 3.32 -4.35
N ARG A 157 1.75 3.55 -4.88
CA ARG A 157 2.51 2.52 -5.62
C ARG A 157 3.10 1.43 -4.73
N TYR A 158 3.29 1.68 -3.43
CA TYR A 158 3.67 0.70 -2.42
C TYR A 158 2.69 0.75 -1.25
N ARG A 159 2.26 -0.42 -0.78
CA ARG A 159 1.21 -0.58 0.22
C ARG A 159 1.56 -1.72 1.15
N GLN A 160 1.60 -1.44 2.46
CA GLN A 160 1.93 -2.46 3.45
C GLN A 160 1.27 -2.15 4.79
N THR A 161 0.75 -3.15 5.49
CA THR A 161 0.01 -2.99 6.75
C THR A 161 0.67 -3.65 7.94
N GLN A 162 1.74 -4.40 7.75
CA GLN A 162 2.35 -5.26 8.77
C GLN A 162 1.36 -6.25 9.43
N CYS A 163 0.24 -6.56 8.79
CA CYS A 163 -0.69 -7.57 9.28
C CYS A 163 -0.01 -8.95 9.28
N TYR A 164 -0.18 -9.71 10.36
CA TYR A 164 0.45 -11.02 10.49
C TYR A 164 0.02 -12.02 9.40
N ALA A 165 -1.25 -11.98 8.99
CA ALA A 165 -1.81 -12.88 7.99
C ALA A 165 -1.11 -12.78 6.62
N MET A 166 -0.59 -11.60 6.24
CA MET A 166 0.11 -11.46 4.97
C MET A 166 1.45 -12.20 4.88
N ARG A 167 2.03 -12.56 6.03
CA ARG A 167 3.30 -13.30 6.11
C ARG A 167 3.12 -14.80 6.01
N SER A 168 2.01 -15.31 6.53
CA SER A 168 1.69 -16.74 6.55
C SER A 168 0.84 -17.16 5.35
N ASP A 169 0.05 -16.24 4.77
CA ASP A 169 -0.86 -16.50 3.67
C ASP A 169 -0.60 -15.56 2.48
N SER A 170 0.03 -16.12 1.45
CA SER A 170 0.33 -15.37 0.22
C SER A 170 -0.93 -14.96 -0.56
N ILE A 171 -2.03 -15.71 -0.46
CA ILE A 171 -3.29 -15.34 -1.11
C ILE A 171 -3.89 -14.15 -0.40
N TYR A 172 -3.89 -14.11 0.93
CA TYR A 172 -4.31 -12.95 1.72
C TYR A 172 -3.52 -11.69 1.33
N LYS A 173 -2.19 -11.81 1.19
CA LYS A 173 -1.33 -10.70 0.73
C LYS A 173 -1.78 -10.17 -0.62
N TRP A 174 -1.96 -11.05 -1.63
CA TRP A 174 -2.41 -10.66 -2.96
C TRP A 174 -3.82 -10.07 -2.96
N TRP A 175 -4.71 -10.63 -2.13
CA TRP A 175 -6.09 -10.15 -2.02
C TRP A 175 -6.17 -8.72 -1.50
N ASN A 176 -5.33 -8.40 -0.53
CA ASN A 176 -5.21 -7.06 0.03
C ASN A 176 -4.25 -6.15 -0.75
N ARG A 177 -3.69 -6.63 -1.87
CA ARG A 177 -2.79 -5.86 -2.76
C ARG A 177 -1.59 -5.27 -2.03
N LEU A 178 -0.98 -6.06 -1.12
CA LEU A 178 0.12 -5.66 -0.26
C LEU A 178 1.46 -6.22 -0.75
N GLU A 179 2.55 -5.54 -0.37
CA GLU A 179 3.92 -5.94 -0.67
C GLU A 179 4.76 -6.03 0.60
N GLU A 180 5.65 -7.04 0.65
CA GLU A 180 6.63 -7.13 1.70
C GLU A 180 7.83 -6.22 1.42
N PRO A 181 8.49 -5.64 2.47
CA PRO A 181 9.69 -4.85 2.27
C PRO A 181 10.80 -5.58 1.50
N ALA A 182 10.93 -6.89 1.69
CA ALA A 182 11.91 -7.70 0.96
C ALA A 182 11.61 -7.84 -0.53
N GLU A 183 10.38 -7.57 -0.97
CA GLU A 183 10.00 -7.56 -2.39
C GLU A 183 10.33 -6.22 -3.04
N ALA A 184 10.07 -5.11 -2.34
CA ALA A 184 10.26 -3.75 -2.85
C ALA A 184 11.71 -3.26 -2.70
N PHE A 185 12.36 -3.56 -1.56
CA PHE A 185 13.68 -3.03 -1.21
C PHE A 185 14.80 -4.03 -1.48
N ALA A 186 15.84 -3.59 -2.18
CA ALA A 186 16.97 -4.41 -2.56
C ALA A 186 17.58 -5.13 -1.34
N ALA A 187 17.65 -6.46 -1.42
CA ALA A 187 18.10 -7.35 -0.35
C ALA A 187 17.43 -7.11 1.01
N GLY A 188 16.22 -6.53 1.05
CA GLY A 188 15.51 -6.20 2.28
C GLY A 188 16.12 -5.05 3.10
N TYR A 189 16.88 -4.17 2.45
CA TYR A 189 17.39 -2.94 3.09
C TYR A 189 16.26 -1.91 3.24
N TRP A 190 15.41 -2.14 4.25
CA TRP A 190 14.18 -1.42 4.52
C TRP A 190 14.40 -0.12 5.32
N VAL A 191 14.70 -0.19 6.61
CA VAL A 191 14.93 0.98 7.48
C VAL A 191 16.07 0.71 8.45
N HIS A 192 16.59 1.78 9.09
CA HIS A 192 17.68 1.70 10.05
C HIS A 192 18.89 0.94 9.47
N THR A 193 19.35 1.39 8.30
CA THR A 193 20.31 0.65 7.48
C THR A 193 21.76 1.07 7.69
N PHE A 194 22.02 2.12 8.48
CA PHE A 194 23.38 2.63 8.63
C PHE A 194 24.36 1.55 9.12
N ASP A 195 24.06 0.85 10.22
CA ASP A 195 24.98 -0.20 10.70
C ASP A 195 25.02 -1.44 9.76
N LYS A 196 23.98 -1.67 8.95
CA LYS A 196 23.98 -2.74 7.95
C LYS A 196 24.88 -2.41 6.74
N LEU A 197 24.91 -1.13 6.34
CA LEU A 197 25.71 -0.65 5.20
C LEU A 197 27.17 -0.37 5.58
N LEU A 198 27.42 0.14 6.79
CA LEU A 198 28.75 0.40 7.36
C LEU A 198 28.84 -0.19 8.77
N PRO A 199 29.05 -1.51 8.90
CA PRO A 199 29.00 -2.18 10.20
C PRO A 199 30.05 -1.69 11.18
N SER A 200 29.60 -1.20 12.34
CA SER A 200 30.50 -0.73 13.41
C SER A 200 31.39 -1.82 13.99
N ALA A 201 30.98 -3.08 13.94
CA ALA A 201 31.80 -4.23 14.29
C ALA A 201 33.03 -4.43 13.38
N VAL A 202 32.98 -3.90 12.15
CA VAL A 202 34.08 -4.02 11.17
C VAL A 202 34.99 -2.78 11.20
N TYR A 203 34.38 -1.61 11.25
CA TYR A 203 35.11 -0.33 11.08
C TYR A 203 35.30 0.45 12.38
N GLY A 204 34.48 0.21 13.40
CA GLY A 204 34.38 1.11 14.56
C GLY A 204 35.65 1.28 15.38
N GLU A 205 36.44 0.22 15.53
CA GLU A 205 37.70 0.26 16.28
C GLU A 205 38.81 1.00 15.51
N LYS A 206 38.91 0.73 14.19
CA LYS A 206 40.00 1.25 13.34
C LYS A 206 39.70 2.64 12.78
N HIS A 207 38.42 2.94 12.58
CA HIS A 207 37.91 4.14 11.93
C HIS A 207 36.79 4.78 12.74
N PRO A 208 37.04 5.21 13.99
CA PRO A 208 36.00 5.86 14.79
C PRO A 208 35.50 7.16 14.16
N GLU A 209 36.28 7.82 13.28
CA GLU A 209 35.92 9.02 12.54
C GLU A 209 34.77 8.80 11.52
N TYR A 210 34.45 7.58 11.16
CA TYR A 210 33.32 7.27 10.30
C TYR A 210 31.97 7.43 11.02
N TYR A 211 31.98 7.40 12.33
CA TYR A 211 30.77 7.47 13.17
C TYR A 211 30.57 8.85 13.76
N SER A 212 29.34 9.11 14.22
CA SER A 212 28.94 10.42 14.71
C SER A 212 29.82 10.92 15.85
N PHE A 213 30.11 12.22 15.80
CA PHE A 213 30.77 12.95 16.86
C PHE A 213 29.72 13.76 17.62
N PHE A 214 29.56 13.50 18.89
CA PHE A 214 28.75 14.29 19.81
C PHE A 214 29.29 14.17 21.24
N ASN A 215 28.94 15.12 22.10
CA ASN A 215 29.46 15.17 23.46
C ASN A 215 31.00 15.06 23.55
N GLY A 216 31.70 15.71 22.61
CA GLY A 216 33.15 15.83 22.61
C GLY A 216 33.94 14.60 22.16
N LYS A 217 33.27 13.52 21.67
CA LYS A 217 33.94 12.30 21.19
C LYS A 217 33.20 11.60 20.07
N ARG A 218 33.89 10.69 19.35
CA ARG A 218 33.30 9.78 18.39
C ARG A 218 32.62 8.60 19.10
N HIS A 219 31.51 8.14 18.55
CA HIS A 219 30.68 7.08 19.13
C HIS A 219 30.47 5.92 18.13
N PRO A 220 31.51 5.13 17.80
CA PRO A 220 31.31 3.93 17.01
C PRO A 220 30.44 2.92 17.77
N GLY A 221 29.46 2.34 17.11
CA GLY A 221 28.56 1.37 17.73
C GLY A 221 27.36 1.05 16.86
N LYS A 222 26.70 -0.05 17.12
CA LYS A 222 25.57 -0.56 16.32
C LYS A 222 24.39 0.43 16.23
N ALA A 223 24.18 1.24 17.26
CA ALA A 223 23.15 2.27 17.29
C ALA A 223 23.67 3.67 16.90
N SER A 224 24.95 3.77 16.52
CA SER A 224 25.56 5.06 16.15
C SER A 224 25.10 5.52 14.77
N GLN A 225 25.07 6.85 14.59
CA GLN A 225 24.91 7.43 13.25
C GLN A 225 26.27 7.58 12.56
N TRP A 226 26.27 7.94 11.28
CA TRP A 226 27.49 8.19 10.51
C TRP A 226 27.95 9.65 10.61
N CYS A 227 29.24 9.87 10.32
CA CYS A 227 29.75 11.17 9.93
C CYS A 227 29.48 11.38 8.43
N LEU A 228 28.34 12.04 8.13
CA LEU A 228 27.84 12.18 6.75
C LEU A 228 28.69 13.13 5.86
N SER A 229 29.55 13.94 6.49
CA SER A 229 30.54 14.77 5.79
C SER A 229 31.84 14.02 5.45
N ASN A 230 32.07 12.81 5.98
CA ASN A 230 33.28 12.05 5.74
C ASN A 230 33.23 11.40 4.32
N PRO A 231 34.18 11.72 3.42
CA PRO A 231 34.17 11.22 2.04
C PRO A 231 34.45 9.70 1.95
N GLU A 232 35.20 9.12 2.89
CA GLU A 232 35.47 7.69 2.90
C GLU A 232 34.20 6.88 3.24
N VAL A 233 33.37 7.38 4.18
CA VAL A 233 32.06 6.80 4.47
C VAL A 233 31.20 6.74 3.22
N PHE A 234 31.18 7.83 2.43
CA PHE A 234 30.43 7.86 1.18
C PHE A 234 30.91 6.78 0.20
N GLU A 235 32.22 6.67 -0.03
CA GLU A 235 32.75 5.70 -1.01
C GLU A 235 32.52 4.26 -0.57
N ILE A 236 32.70 3.92 0.70
CA ILE A 236 32.45 2.58 1.23
C ILE A 236 30.97 2.20 1.06
N VAL A 237 30.07 3.11 1.45
CA VAL A 237 28.63 2.90 1.34
C VAL A 237 28.20 2.77 -0.13
N ALA A 238 28.71 3.61 -1.02
CA ALA A 238 28.39 3.55 -2.45
C ALA A 238 28.86 2.24 -3.09
N GLN A 239 30.04 1.75 -2.76
CA GLN A 239 30.55 0.45 -3.26
C GLN A 239 29.70 -0.72 -2.74
N ARG A 240 29.25 -0.66 -1.48
CA ARG A 240 28.39 -1.68 -0.93
C ARG A 240 27.02 -1.70 -1.60
N ILE A 241 26.42 -0.53 -1.83
CA ILE A 241 25.15 -0.38 -2.54
C ILE A 241 25.23 -0.90 -3.97
N ASP A 242 26.32 -0.59 -4.69
CA ASP A 242 26.58 -1.13 -6.02
C ASP A 242 26.57 -2.66 -6.02
N SER A 243 27.25 -3.27 -5.05
CA SER A 243 27.29 -4.72 -4.87
C SER A 243 25.90 -5.31 -4.57
N ILE A 244 25.09 -4.61 -3.75
CA ILE A 244 23.72 -5.03 -3.43
C ILE A 244 22.84 -5.01 -4.68
N PHE A 245 22.87 -3.94 -5.48
CA PHE A 245 22.07 -3.86 -6.70
C PHE A 245 22.53 -4.85 -7.77
N LYS A 246 23.83 -5.10 -7.90
CA LYS A 246 24.35 -6.14 -8.80
C LYS A 246 23.86 -7.55 -8.43
N ALA A 247 23.74 -7.83 -7.14
CA ALA A 247 23.20 -9.11 -6.66
C ALA A 247 21.66 -9.19 -6.74
N ASN A 248 20.98 -8.06 -6.87
CA ASN A 248 19.51 -7.96 -6.92
C ASN A 248 19.07 -7.05 -8.09
N PRO A 249 19.31 -7.44 -9.35
CA PRO A 249 19.16 -6.56 -10.51
C PRO A 249 17.72 -6.10 -10.77
N GLU A 250 16.74 -6.90 -10.38
CA GLU A 250 15.31 -6.58 -10.55
C GLU A 250 14.83 -5.50 -9.58
N GLN A 251 15.48 -5.34 -8.42
CA GLN A 251 15.12 -4.36 -7.42
C GLN A 251 15.79 -3.01 -7.70
N LYS A 252 15.05 -1.93 -7.54
CA LYS A 252 15.52 -0.57 -7.83
C LYS A 252 15.62 0.32 -6.60
N LEU A 253 14.93 -0.03 -5.52
CA LEU A 253 14.81 0.79 -4.32
C LEU A 253 15.67 0.23 -3.19
N ILE A 254 16.40 1.11 -2.49
CA ILE A 254 17.12 0.79 -1.25
C ILE A 254 16.89 1.92 -0.23
N CYS A 255 16.78 1.58 1.05
CA CYS A 255 16.75 2.60 2.09
C CYS A 255 18.16 2.84 2.64
N VAL A 256 18.56 4.11 2.73
CA VAL A 256 19.78 4.59 3.37
C VAL A 256 19.37 5.57 4.46
N SER A 257 19.21 5.05 5.67
CA SER A 257 18.62 5.81 6.77
C SER A 257 19.33 5.58 8.10
N GLN A 258 19.22 6.58 8.97
CA GLN A 258 19.76 6.57 10.32
C GLN A 258 19.27 5.36 11.12
N ASN A 259 20.13 4.90 12.03
CA ASN A 259 19.75 3.91 13.04
C ASN A 259 18.72 4.51 14.01
N ASP A 260 17.95 3.67 14.65
CA ASP A 260 16.94 4.09 15.62
C ASP A 260 17.60 4.80 16.81
N GLY A 261 17.09 5.98 17.12
CA GLY A 261 17.63 6.84 18.20
C GLY A 261 17.47 8.33 17.92
N ASN A 262 17.41 9.12 18.98
CA ASN A 262 17.24 10.56 18.90
C ASN A 262 18.51 11.28 19.39
N TYR A 263 18.82 12.44 18.77
CA TYR A 263 19.95 13.31 19.14
C TYR A 263 21.33 12.63 19.18
N THR A 264 21.54 11.63 18.34
CA THR A 264 22.82 10.94 18.15
C THR A 264 23.47 11.24 16.80
N ASN A 265 22.98 12.26 16.11
CA ASN A 265 23.54 12.77 14.86
C ASN A 265 24.97 13.33 15.06
N CYS A 266 25.73 13.36 13.97
CA CYS A 266 27.09 13.90 14.00
C CYS A 266 27.08 15.42 14.12
N THR A 267 27.75 15.95 15.15
CA THR A 267 27.95 17.37 15.39
C THR A 267 29.41 17.81 15.15
N CYS A 268 30.19 17.07 14.35
CA CYS A 268 31.51 17.53 13.95
C CYS A 268 31.40 18.83 13.14
N PRO A 269 32.47 19.65 13.03
CA PRO A 269 32.38 20.97 12.40
C PRO A 269 31.76 20.98 11.03
N ASP A 270 32.06 19.97 10.16
CA ASP A 270 31.57 19.91 8.79
C ASP A 270 30.11 19.48 8.72
N CYS A 271 29.68 18.45 9.48
CA CYS A 271 28.25 18.06 9.54
C CYS A 271 27.41 19.20 10.13
N LYS A 272 27.89 19.81 11.25
CA LYS A 272 27.20 20.91 11.90
C LYS A 272 27.03 22.10 10.95
N LYS A 273 28.08 22.44 10.18
CA LYS A 273 28.03 23.54 9.22
C LYS A 273 26.91 23.34 8.20
N ILE A 274 26.79 22.12 7.64
CA ILE A 274 25.74 21.78 6.67
C ILE A 274 24.36 21.92 7.33
N ASP A 275 24.17 21.34 8.51
CA ASP A 275 22.88 21.35 9.19
C ASP A 275 22.46 22.76 9.66
N ASP A 276 23.43 23.61 10.09
CA ASP A 276 23.19 25.03 10.44
C ASP A 276 22.78 25.84 9.20
N GLU A 277 23.45 25.65 8.04
CA GLU A 277 23.11 26.31 6.77
C GLU A 277 21.72 25.91 6.29
N GLU A 278 21.37 24.63 6.40
CA GLU A 278 20.07 24.09 6.02
C GLU A 278 18.96 24.35 7.06
N GLY A 279 19.33 24.74 8.27
CA GLY A 279 18.39 25.02 9.36
C GLY A 279 17.62 23.78 9.85
N ALA A 280 18.08 22.59 9.50
CA ALA A 280 17.49 21.30 9.87
C ALA A 280 18.54 20.20 9.88
N LEU A 281 18.45 19.27 10.85
CA LEU A 281 19.35 18.11 10.94
C LEU A 281 19.15 17.06 9.81
N SER A 282 18.12 17.23 8.98
CA SER A 282 17.94 16.49 7.73
C SER A 282 18.88 17.00 6.62
N GLY A 283 19.50 18.17 6.77
CA GLY A 283 20.37 18.77 5.77
C GLY A 283 21.50 17.85 5.34
N SER A 284 22.35 17.44 6.29
CA SER A 284 23.47 16.54 6.04
C SER A 284 23.01 15.18 5.46
N VAL A 285 21.85 14.68 5.88
CA VAL A 285 21.25 13.43 5.35
C VAL A 285 20.88 13.59 3.89
N ILE A 286 20.17 14.65 3.52
CA ILE A 286 19.74 14.87 2.13
C ILE A 286 20.95 15.15 1.22
N HIS A 287 21.94 15.90 1.67
CA HIS A 287 23.19 16.07 0.93
C HIS A 287 23.89 14.74 0.65
N PHE A 288 23.96 13.85 1.63
CA PHE A 288 24.58 12.53 1.46
C PHE A 288 23.77 11.62 0.53
N VAL A 289 22.46 11.51 0.73
CA VAL A 289 21.57 10.65 -0.07
C VAL A 289 21.49 11.15 -1.52
N ASN A 290 21.46 12.47 -1.75
CA ASN A 290 21.51 13.05 -3.09
C ASN A 290 22.80 12.68 -3.85
N LYS A 291 23.93 12.61 -3.18
CA LYS A 291 25.19 12.15 -3.81
C LYS A 291 25.09 10.67 -4.26
N LEU A 292 24.44 9.82 -3.44
CA LEU A 292 24.17 8.42 -3.81
C LEU A 292 23.20 8.36 -5.00
N ALA A 293 22.10 9.10 -4.94
CA ALA A 293 21.09 9.16 -5.97
C ALA A 293 21.64 9.67 -7.32
N ALA A 294 22.55 10.64 -7.30
CA ALA A 294 23.24 11.12 -8.47
C ALA A 294 24.22 10.08 -9.07
N ARG A 295 24.85 9.26 -8.23
CA ARG A 295 25.77 8.18 -8.66
C ARG A 295 25.04 7.00 -9.30
N PHE A 296 23.79 6.77 -8.93
CA PHE A 296 22.95 5.66 -9.41
C PHE A 296 21.58 6.21 -9.92
N PRO A 297 21.58 6.89 -11.08
CA PRO A 297 20.40 7.63 -11.54
C PRO A 297 19.23 6.74 -11.96
N ASP A 298 19.44 5.44 -12.17
CA ASP A 298 18.43 4.42 -12.48
C ASP A 298 17.89 3.70 -11.24
N LYS A 299 18.33 4.07 -10.04
CA LYS A 299 17.96 3.50 -8.75
C LYS A 299 17.27 4.54 -7.87
N GLU A 300 16.45 4.09 -6.92
CA GLU A 300 15.77 4.92 -5.94
C GLU A 300 16.35 4.74 -4.53
N PHE A 301 16.39 5.83 -3.77
CA PHE A 301 16.97 5.89 -2.44
C PHE A 301 15.96 6.41 -1.43
N ALA A 302 15.43 5.55 -0.57
CA ALA A 302 14.61 6.01 0.56
C ALA A 302 15.49 6.46 1.72
N THR A 303 15.06 7.49 2.43
CA THR A 303 15.64 7.92 3.71
C THR A 303 14.55 8.40 4.66
N LEU A 304 14.84 8.39 5.97
CA LEU A 304 13.85 8.73 6.99
C LEU A 304 13.81 10.23 7.28
N ALA A 305 12.61 10.81 7.31
CA ALA A 305 12.26 12.03 8.02
C ALA A 305 11.62 11.60 9.35
N TYR A 306 12.45 11.37 10.36
CA TYR A 306 12.09 10.72 11.62
C TYR A 306 12.87 11.29 12.77
N LEU A 307 12.20 11.62 13.87
CA LEU A 307 12.78 12.22 15.05
C LEU A 307 13.58 13.50 14.69
N TYR A 308 14.90 13.50 14.87
CA TYR A 308 15.73 14.68 14.62
C TYR A 308 15.79 15.12 13.14
N THR A 309 15.45 14.25 12.17
CA THR A 309 15.41 14.59 10.73
C THR A 309 14.01 14.93 10.22
N MET A 310 13.01 15.05 11.09
CA MET A 310 11.61 15.25 10.69
C MET A 310 11.40 16.48 9.79
N ASN A 311 12.06 17.60 10.12
CA ASN A 311 11.87 18.85 9.38
C ASN A 311 12.67 18.87 8.07
N PRO A 312 12.09 19.38 6.97
CA PRO A 312 12.80 19.53 5.71
C PRO A 312 13.93 20.57 5.79
N PRO A 313 14.99 20.39 5.00
CA PRO A 313 16.07 21.38 4.88
C PRO A 313 15.59 22.63 4.12
N LYS A 314 16.29 23.74 4.31
CA LYS A 314 15.89 25.05 3.77
C LYS A 314 16.28 25.25 2.31
N HIS A 315 17.44 24.75 1.90
CA HIS A 315 18.04 25.03 0.59
C HIS A 315 18.14 23.80 -0.30
N VAL A 316 18.69 22.70 0.22
CA VAL A 316 18.84 21.47 -0.55
C VAL A 316 17.48 20.80 -0.77
N LYS A 317 17.24 20.33 -2.01
CA LYS A 317 16.05 19.55 -2.35
C LYS A 317 16.44 18.10 -2.62
N PRO A 318 15.59 17.13 -2.25
CA PRO A 318 15.78 15.75 -2.68
C PRO A 318 15.79 15.65 -4.20
N LEU A 319 16.67 14.82 -4.76
CA LEU A 319 16.63 14.49 -6.19
C LEU A 319 15.36 13.67 -6.51
N PRO A 320 14.91 13.64 -7.78
CA PRO A 320 13.67 12.93 -8.16
C PRO A 320 13.63 11.44 -7.80
N ASN A 321 14.80 10.81 -7.69
CA ASN A 321 14.95 9.41 -7.28
C ASN A 321 15.27 9.23 -5.78
N VAL A 322 15.02 10.25 -4.96
CA VAL A 322 15.08 10.18 -3.51
C VAL A 322 13.67 10.16 -2.93
N VAL A 323 13.37 9.16 -2.12
CA VAL A 323 12.10 8.95 -1.42
C VAL A 323 12.25 9.39 0.03
N ILE A 324 11.43 10.33 0.47
CA ILE A 324 11.44 10.82 1.86
C ILE A 324 10.36 10.09 2.65
N MET A 325 10.76 9.26 3.62
CA MET A 325 9.86 8.51 4.48
C MET A 325 9.61 9.27 5.78
N LEU A 326 8.42 9.86 5.89
CA LEU A 326 7.96 10.53 7.11
C LEU A 326 7.31 9.52 8.05
N CYS A 327 7.57 9.68 9.36
CA CYS A 327 7.03 8.81 10.41
C CYS A 327 6.19 9.65 11.38
N ASP A 328 4.95 9.24 11.65
CA ASP A 328 4.02 9.95 12.54
C ASP A 328 3.92 9.34 13.95
N ILE A 329 4.98 8.67 14.40
CA ILE A 329 5.03 7.92 15.67
C ILE A 329 4.61 8.77 16.89
N ASP A 330 4.94 10.07 16.89
CA ASP A 330 4.67 10.99 18.02
C ASP A 330 3.24 11.57 17.95
N CYS A 331 2.44 11.20 16.95
CA CYS A 331 1.06 11.68 16.82
C CYS A 331 0.09 10.86 17.69
N GLU A 332 -0.91 11.53 18.22
CA GLU A 332 -2.09 10.88 18.75
C GLU A 332 -2.80 10.14 17.60
N ARG A 333 -3.24 8.92 17.84
CA ARG A 333 -3.73 8.00 16.81
C ARG A 333 -5.23 7.77 16.85
N GLU A 334 -5.91 8.39 17.80
CA GLU A 334 -7.38 8.37 18.00
C GLU A 334 -8.07 9.54 17.34
N VAL A 335 -7.33 10.59 16.98
CA VAL A 335 -7.84 11.82 16.36
C VAL A 335 -7.17 12.05 15.01
N SER A 336 -7.90 12.68 14.09
CA SER A 336 -7.34 13.06 12.78
C SER A 336 -6.08 13.90 12.94
N LEU A 337 -5.10 13.69 12.05
CA LEU A 337 -3.85 14.47 12.01
C LEU A 337 -4.08 15.99 11.93
N LYS A 338 -5.22 16.43 11.38
CA LYS A 338 -5.59 17.85 11.31
C LYS A 338 -6.10 18.42 12.62
N GLU A 339 -6.61 17.60 13.51
CA GLU A 339 -7.39 18.02 14.68
C GLU A 339 -6.59 17.97 15.97
N ASN A 340 -5.50 17.21 16.03
CA ASN A 340 -4.71 17.04 17.24
C ASN A 340 -3.46 17.93 17.28
N GLY A 341 -2.99 18.26 18.49
CA GLY A 341 -1.83 19.12 18.70
C GLY A 341 -0.52 18.47 18.22
N SER A 342 -0.34 17.16 18.43
CA SER A 342 0.83 16.40 17.99
C SER A 342 0.82 16.22 16.47
N GLY A 343 -0.34 16.04 15.85
CA GLY A 343 -0.53 15.99 14.41
C GLY A 343 -0.11 17.27 13.70
N GLN A 344 -0.23 18.44 14.31
CA GLN A 344 0.19 19.71 13.71
C GLN A 344 1.69 19.75 13.40
N TYR A 345 2.54 19.15 14.24
CA TYR A 345 3.97 19.07 13.99
C TYR A 345 4.27 18.19 12.77
N PHE A 346 3.62 17.01 12.69
CA PHE A 346 3.75 16.12 11.54
C PHE A 346 3.21 16.78 10.27
N MET A 347 2.02 17.40 10.32
CA MET A 347 1.42 18.11 9.19
C MET A 347 2.32 19.19 8.65
N LYS A 348 2.95 20.00 9.54
CA LYS A 348 3.93 21.01 9.13
C LYS A 348 5.13 20.40 8.41
N ALA A 349 5.63 19.27 8.89
CA ALA A 349 6.71 18.54 8.21
C ALA A 349 6.26 18.00 6.85
N LEU A 350 5.10 17.33 6.78
CA LEU A 350 4.52 16.79 5.56
C LEU A 350 4.31 17.88 4.50
N GLU A 351 3.71 19.01 4.85
CA GLU A 351 3.56 20.18 3.98
C GLU A 351 4.91 20.75 3.54
N GLY A 352 5.88 20.77 4.42
CA GLY A 352 7.23 21.26 4.12
C GLY A 352 7.94 20.37 3.10
N TRP A 353 7.91 19.06 3.31
CA TRP A 353 8.50 18.08 2.40
C TRP A 353 7.77 18.03 1.05
N SER A 354 6.44 18.11 1.03
CA SER A 354 5.66 18.11 -0.21
C SER A 354 5.92 19.33 -1.12
N LYS A 355 6.46 20.43 -0.57
CA LYS A 355 6.88 21.61 -1.37
C LYS A 355 8.22 21.40 -2.09
N ILE A 356 9.02 20.43 -1.67
CA ILE A 356 10.38 20.22 -2.20
C ILE A 356 10.60 18.82 -2.78
N SER A 357 9.63 17.91 -2.65
CA SER A 357 9.66 16.54 -3.21
C SER A 357 8.26 16.07 -3.57
N ASP A 358 8.14 15.43 -4.74
CA ASP A 358 6.94 14.72 -5.20
C ASP A 358 7.03 13.19 -4.93
N ASN A 359 8.05 12.74 -4.19
CA ASN A 359 8.32 11.32 -3.93
C ASN A 359 8.38 11.07 -2.42
N LEU A 360 7.21 11.11 -1.80
CA LEU A 360 7.07 10.93 -0.36
C LEU A 360 6.57 9.53 -0.03
N PHE A 361 6.96 9.06 1.14
CA PHE A 361 6.53 7.83 1.77
C PHE A 361 6.07 8.16 3.19
N VAL A 362 4.98 7.58 3.65
CA VAL A 362 4.53 7.71 5.03
C VAL A 362 4.59 6.36 5.73
N TRP A 363 5.28 6.34 6.87
CA TRP A 363 5.16 5.32 7.89
C TRP A 363 4.14 5.82 8.93
N ASP A 364 2.92 5.35 8.78
CA ASP A 364 1.77 5.63 9.63
C ASP A 364 1.66 4.60 10.76
N TYR A 365 1.25 5.03 11.93
CA TYR A 365 1.10 4.19 13.10
C TYR A 365 -0.37 4.15 13.54
N GLY A 366 -1.04 3.07 13.21
CA GLY A 366 -2.44 2.85 13.55
C GLY A 366 -2.67 1.86 14.70
N ILE A 367 -1.67 1.64 15.56
CA ILE A 367 -1.69 0.64 16.64
C ILE A 367 -1.46 1.30 18.01
N ASN A 368 -2.05 0.72 19.05
CA ASN A 368 -1.73 1.03 20.44
C ASN A 368 -0.59 0.13 20.94
N PHE A 369 0.63 0.68 21.02
CA PHE A 369 1.80 -0.08 21.48
C PHE A 369 1.74 -0.49 22.94
N ASP A 370 1.04 0.26 23.80
CA ASP A 370 0.94 -0.01 25.24
C ASP A 370 -0.07 -1.10 25.56
N GLY A 371 -1.00 -1.36 24.63
CA GLY A 371 -2.04 -2.37 24.82
C GLY A 371 -2.67 -2.82 23.51
N MET A 372 -1.96 -3.64 22.75
CA MET A 372 -2.41 -4.09 21.41
C MET A 372 -3.78 -4.78 21.41
N MET A 373 -4.16 -5.42 22.51
CA MET A 373 -5.47 -6.09 22.68
C MET A 373 -6.54 -5.18 23.31
N SER A 374 -6.18 -3.97 23.72
CA SER A 374 -7.13 -3.01 24.25
C SER A 374 -7.92 -2.38 23.10
N PRO A 375 -9.22 -2.07 23.31
CA PRO A 375 -10.00 -1.32 22.33
C PRO A 375 -9.29 -0.04 21.91
N PHE A 376 -9.11 0.15 20.60
CA PHE A 376 -8.42 1.29 20.03
C PHE A 376 -9.28 1.95 18.94
N PRO A 377 -10.04 3.00 19.28
CA PRO A 377 -11.12 3.52 18.44
C PRO A 377 -10.62 4.47 17.34
N ASN A 378 -9.76 4.01 16.45
CA ASN A 378 -9.21 4.83 15.37
C ASN A 378 -9.76 4.50 13.97
N LEU A 379 -10.74 3.61 13.84
CA LEU A 379 -11.25 3.20 12.52
C LEU A 379 -11.87 4.37 11.74
N HIS A 380 -12.43 5.36 12.44
CA HIS A 380 -13.11 6.52 11.86
C HIS A 380 -12.16 7.56 11.22
N ILE A 381 -10.90 7.60 11.65
CA ILE A 381 -9.91 8.57 11.12
C ILE A 381 -9.06 8.01 9.97
N LEU A 382 -9.08 6.69 9.75
CA LEU A 382 -8.20 6.03 8.78
C LEU A 382 -8.34 6.65 7.37
N GLN A 383 -9.57 6.84 6.92
CA GLN A 383 -9.82 7.39 5.59
C GLN A 383 -9.33 8.83 5.46
N ASP A 384 -9.58 9.67 6.45
CA ASP A 384 -9.19 11.08 6.41
C ASP A 384 -7.67 11.23 6.41
N ASN A 385 -6.96 10.46 7.24
CA ASN A 385 -5.50 10.47 7.25
C ASN A 385 -4.91 9.96 5.92
N ILE A 386 -5.45 8.88 5.35
CA ILE A 386 -5.00 8.34 4.05
C ILE A 386 -5.24 9.35 2.91
N ARG A 387 -6.37 10.08 2.93
CA ARG A 387 -6.62 11.19 1.99
C ARG A 387 -5.61 12.33 2.14
N ILE A 388 -5.26 12.69 3.38
CA ILE A 388 -4.22 13.69 3.66
C ILE A 388 -2.90 13.27 3.00
N PHE A 389 -2.49 12.02 3.15
CA PHE A 389 -1.25 11.53 2.55
C PHE A 389 -1.28 11.62 1.03
N ARG A 390 -2.34 11.12 0.39
CA ARG A 390 -2.53 11.24 -1.07
C ARG A 390 -2.43 12.69 -1.54
N ASP A 391 -3.11 13.60 -0.86
CA ASP A 391 -3.21 15.00 -1.27
C ASP A 391 -1.88 15.78 -1.07
N HIS A 392 -0.91 15.19 -0.35
CA HIS A 392 0.43 15.70 -0.12
C HIS A 392 1.53 14.94 -0.88
N HIS A 393 1.22 14.38 -2.05
CA HIS A 393 2.19 13.71 -2.93
C HIS A 393 2.84 12.44 -2.36
N VAL A 394 2.25 11.82 -1.35
CA VAL A 394 2.70 10.52 -0.86
C VAL A 394 2.45 9.46 -1.93
N LYS A 395 3.52 8.76 -2.32
CA LYS A 395 3.47 7.69 -3.33
C LYS A 395 3.54 6.30 -2.71
N MET A 396 4.04 6.20 -1.50
CA MET A 396 4.23 4.93 -0.79
C MET A 396 3.64 5.05 0.61
N HIS A 397 2.94 4.01 1.05
CA HIS A 397 2.30 4.02 2.37
C HIS A 397 2.52 2.69 3.08
N PHE A 398 3.13 2.77 4.25
CA PHE A 398 3.21 1.70 5.22
C PHE A 398 2.39 2.10 6.45
N SER A 399 1.34 1.37 6.77
CA SER A 399 0.54 1.59 7.98
C SER A 399 0.79 0.47 8.97
N GLN A 400 1.48 0.79 10.05
CA GLN A 400 1.74 -0.16 11.13
C GLN A 400 0.50 -0.28 12.02
N ILE A 401 -0.40 -1.18 11.64
CA ILE A 401 -1.73 -1.34 12.26
C ILE A 401 -1.92 -2.65 13.02
N GLY A 402 -0.97 -3.54 12.92
CA GLY A 402 -0.95 -4.81 13.64
C GLY A 402 0.46 -5.08 14.10
N GLY A 403 0.60 -5.76 15.23
CA GLY A 403 1.90 -6.30 15.63
C GLY A 403 2.25 -7.55 14.82
N SER A 404 3.27 -8.27 15.30
CA SER A 404 3.63 -9.58 14.73
C SER A 404 2.54 -10.64 14.94
N TYR A 405 1.51 -10.33 15.70
CA TYR A 405 0.41 -11.22 16.09
C TYR A 405 -0.94 -10.51 15.93
N CYS A 406 -1.90 -10.77 16.82
CA CYS A 406 -3.23 -10.19 16.79
C CYS A 406 -3.30 -8.86 17.58
N GLY A 407 -4.32 -8.06 17.30
CA GLY A 407 -4.68 -6.84 18.01
C GLY A 407 -6.18 -6.60 17.94
N ASP A 408 -6.65 -5.51 18.54
CA ASP A 408 -8.05 -5.11 18.48
C ASP A 408 -8.51 -4.91 17.03
N PHE A 409 -9.52 -5.67 16.60
CA PHE A 409 -10.04 -5.68 15.23
C PHE A 409 -8.93 -5.72 14.14
N ALA A 410 -7.87 -6.52 14.37
CA ALA A 410 -6.69 -6.51 13.51
C ALA A 410 -7.01 -6.79 12.04
N GLU A 411 -7.87 -7.79 11.76
CA GLU A 411 -8.27 -8.17 10.40
C GLU A 411 -9.13 -7.09 9.74
N LEU A 412 -10.09 -6.51 10.48
CA LEU A 412 -10.92 -5.40 9.99
C LEU A 412 -10.05 -4.18 9.65
N ARG A 413 -9.13 -3.82 10.56
CA ARG A 413 -8.24 -2.68 10.35
C ARG A 413 -7.33 -2.90 9.14
N ALA A 414 -6.76 -4.10 8.99
CA ALA A 414 -5.96 -4.46 7.84
C ALA A 414 -6.75 -4.40 6.53
N TYR A 415 -7.97 -4.92 6.53
CA TYR A 415 -8.88 -4.87 5.38
C TYR A 415 -9.18 -3.41 4.98
N LEU A 416 -9.62 -2.59 5.93
CA LEU A 416 -9.99 -1.19 5.66
C LEU A 416 -8.80 -0.39 5.13
N VAL A 417 -7.65 -0.47 5.81
CA VAL A 417 -6.44 0.25 5.40
C VAL A 417 -5.99 -0.20 4.02
N SER A 418 -6.00 -1.51 3.73
CA SER A 418 -5.60 -2.03 2.41
C SER A 418 -6.52 -1.52 1.29
N LYS A 419 -7.84 -1.54 1.50
CA LYS A 419 -8.82 -1.02 0.53
C LYS A 419 -8.68 0.51 0.35
N LEU A 420 -8.43 1.24 1.43
CA LEU A 420 -8.22 2.70 1.39
C LEU A 420 -6.87 3.10 0.79
N MET A 421 -5.81 2.30 0.98
CA MET A 421 -4.54 2.52 0.28
C MET A 421 -4.67 2.30 -1.24
N TRP A 422 -5.59 1.44 -1.67
CA TRP A 422 -5.92 1.29 -3.08
C TRP A 422 -6.77 2.46 -3.59
N ASN A 423 -7.90 2.71 -2.91
CA ASN A 423 -8.84 3.79 -3.23
C ASN A 423 -9.23 4.59 -1.97
N PRO A 424 -8.59 5.74 -1.70
CA PRO A 424 -8.90 6.58 -0.54
C PRO A 424 -10.34 7.11 -0.50
N ASP A 425 -11.04 7.11 -1.64
CA ASP A 425 -12.41 7.61 -1.77
C ASP A 425 -13.49 6.51 -1.74
N ALA A 426 -13.09 5.27 -1.40
CA ALA A 426 -14.03 4.18 -1.20
C ALA A 426 -15.00 4.50 -0.05
N ASP A 427 -16.21 3.95 -0.12
CA ASP A 427 -17.21 4.05 0.98
C ASP A 427 -16.76 3.19 2.17
N VAL A 428 -16.11 3.82 3.15
CA VAL A 428 -15.54 3.13 4.32
C VAL A 428 -16.63 2.46 5.17
N ASP A 429 -17.81 3.06 5.25
CA ASP A 429 -18.94 2.47 5.99
C ASP A 429 -19.48 1.22 5.32
N ALA A 430 -19.57 1.24 3.99
CA ALA A 430 -19.96 0.06 3.22
C ALA A 430 -18.89 -1.05 3.34
N LEU A 431 -17.60 -0.72 3.25
CA LEU A 431 -16.50 -1.66 3.45
C LEU A 431 -16.52 -2.28 4.85
N MET A 432 -16.73 -1.48 5.91
CA MET A 432 -16.79 -1.95 7.28
C MET A 432 -17.97 -2.91 7.48
N LYS A 433 -19.17 -2.55 7.03
CA LYS A 433 -20.35 -3.40 7.10
C LYS A 433 -20.16 -4.70 6.32
N HIS A 434 -19.58 -4.62 5.15
CA HIS A 434 -19.29 -5.79 4.31
C HIS A 434 -18.35 -6.77 5.04
N PHE A 435 -17.23 -6.26 5.55
CA PHE A 435 -16.28 -7.08 6.32
C PHE A 435 -16.93 -7.71 7.56
N LEU A 436 -17.58 -6.89 8.39
CA LEU A 436 -18.16 -7.36 9.65
C LEU A 436 -19.23 -8.44 9.42
N ASN A 437 -20.06 -8.30 8.40
CA ASN A 437 -21.07 -9.30 8.07
C ASN A 437 -20.47 -10.56 7.44
N GLY A 438 -19.43 -10.42 6.61
CA GLY A 438 -18.74 -11.55 5.99
C GLY A 438 -17.93 -12.36 6.98
N TYR A 439 -17.11 -11.70 7.79
CA TYR A 439 -16.19 -12.35 8.73
C TYR A 439 -16.90 -12.85 10.00
N TYR A 440 -17.76 -12.00 10.61
CA TYR A 440 -18.44 -12.35 11.86
C TYR A 440 -19.88 -12.85 11.66
N GLY A 441 -20.36 -12.95 10.41
CA GLY A 441 -21.69 -13.41 10.08
C GLY A 441 -22.78 -12.58 10.79
N LYS A 442 -23.74 -13.23 11.44
CA LYS A 442 -24.85 -12.54 12.14
C LYS A 442 -24.41 -11.58 13.25
N ALA A 443 -23.24 -11.77 13.83
CA ALA A 443 -22.71 -10.88 14.85
C ALA A 443 -22.25 -9.53 14.28
N GLY A 444 -21.94 -9.45 13.00
CA GLY A 444 -21.43 -8.23 12.33
C GLY A 444 -22.33 -7.02 12.51
N THR A 445 -23.64 -7.20 12.44
CA THR A 445 -24.64 -6.13 12.66
C THR A 445 -24.58 -5.51 14.04
N TYR A 446 -24.17 -6.28 15.05
CA TYR A 446 -24.01 -5.78 16.42
C TYR A 446 -22.62 -5.17 16.64
N LEU A 447 -21.60 -5.64 15.94
CA LEU A 447 -20.23 -5.11 16.05
C LEU A 447 -20.08 -3.73 15.39
N TYR A 448 -20.84 -3.44 14.33
CA TYR A 448 -20.79 -2.14 13.67
C TYR A 448 -21.08 -0.96 14.61
N PRO A 449 -22.19 -0.94 15.40
CA PRO A 449 -22.39 0.12 16.38
C PRO A 449 -21.33 0.16 17.48
N VAL A 450 -20.76 -0.98 17.87
CA VAL A 450 -19.72 -1.04 18.91
C VAL A 450 -18.46 -0.30 18.45
N SER A 451 -18.07 -0.41 17.19
CA SER A 451 -16.92 0.31 16.64
C SER A 451 -17.06 1.84 16.72
N TYR A 452 -18.29 2.36 16.75
CA TYR A 452 -18.58 3.79 16.93
C TYR A 452 -18.84 4.19 18.40
N THR A 453 -19.32 3.28 19.26
CA THR A 453 -19.58 3.60 20.67
C THR A 453 -18.30 3.79 21.47
N HIS A 454 -17.22 3.15 21.11
CA HIS A 454 -15.91 3.41 21.71
C HIS A 454 -15.45 4.85 21.45
N LEU A 455 -15.79 5.45 20.30
CA LEU A 455 -15.59 6.86 19.98
C LEU A 455 -16.28 7.80 20.96
N ARG A 456 -17.60 7.60 21.15
CA ARG A 456 -18.41 8.46 22.02
C ARG A 456 -18.00 8.36 23.49
N ALA A 457 -17.50 7.22 23.95
CA ALA A 457 -17.03 7.05 25.31
C ALA A 457 -15.77 7.89 25.58
N HIS A 458 -14.88 8.05 24.58
CA HIS A 458 -13.70 8.93 24.69
C HIS A 458 -14.08 10.41 24.61
N GLU A 459 -15.00 10.82 23.74
CA GLU A 459 -15.50 12.19 23.65
C GLU A 459 -16.18 12.65 24.96
N THR A 460 -16.88 11.77 25.64
CA THR A 460 -17.55 12.09 26.92
C THR A 460 -16.59 12.04 28.13
N ALA A 461 -15.47 11.36 28.06
CA ALA A 461 -14.46 11.34 29.10
C ALA A 461 -13.47 12.53 29.01
N ALA A 462 -13.38 13.18 27.85
CA ALA A 462 -12.54 14.37 27.63
C ALA A 462 -13.27 15.70 27.89
N ASN A 463 -14.59 15.71 28.15
CA ASN A 463 -15.41 16.81 28.60
C ASN A 463 -15.82 16.62 30.07
#